data_bd9980a3674777131ae381a3db4b7ed3
#
_entry.id   bd9980a3674777131ae381a3db4b7ed3
#
_cell.length_a   1.000
_cell.length_b   1.000
_cell.length_c   1.000
_cell.angle_alpha   90.00
_cell.angle_beta   90.00
_cell.angle_gamma   90.00
#
_symmetry.space_group_name_H-M   'P 1'
#
loop_
_entity.id
_entity.type
_entity.pdbx_description
1 polymer ?
#
loop_
_entity_poly.entity_id
_entity_poly.type
_entity_poly.pdbx_seq_one_letter_code
_entity_poly.pdbx_strand_id
1 'polypeptide(L)'
;MNPVELSWVKRILPALEAGHWVLSDRFSGSTAAYQGYGRGLSLELIEQLSLIACRGLQPDLTVLLELPLQDSLRRRGHRAADRIEASGEAFLARVCAGFAALAAEPGWARVDASLSVDQVTAALQ
;
A
#
# COMPACT_ATOMS: atom_id res chain seq x y z
N MET A 1 -17.13 4.12 1.23
CA MET A 1 -16.03 5.10 1.35
C MET A 1 -15.71 5.25 2.83
N ASN A 2 -14.46 5.02 3.19
CA ASN A 2 -14.06 5.09 4.59
C ASN A 2 -13.94 6.57 5.00
N PRO A 3 -14.58 7.02 6.11
CA PRO A 3 -14.43 8.40 6.60
C PRO A 3 -12.96 8.83 6.82
N VAL A 4 -12.07 7.87 7.02
CA VAL A 4 -10.63 8.10 7.16
C VAL A 4 -10.01 8.64 5.87
N GLU A 5 -10.41 8.13 4.69
CA GLU A 5 -9.87 8.58 3.40
C GLU A 5 -10.23 10.05 3.11
N LEU A 6 -11.45 10.46 3.40
CA LEU A 6 -11.88 11.86 3.28
C LEU A 6 -11.13 12.80 4.23
N SER A 7 -10.82 12.32 5.44
CA SER A 7 -10.05 13.07 6.43
C SER A 7 -8.60 13.29 5.99
N TRP A 8 -8.02 12.33 5.28
CA TRP A 8 -6.64 12.40 4.79
C TRP A 8 -6.48 13.41 3.66
N VAL A 9 -7.41 13.41 2.70
CA VAL A 9 -7.39 14.38 1.59
C VAL A 9 -7.50 15.81 2.12
N LYS A 10 -8.31 16.04 3.15
CA LYS A 10 -8.46 17.35 3.80
C LYS A 10 -7.17 17.85 4.48
N ARG A 11 -6.25 16.96 4.82
CA ARG A 11 -4.94 17.31 5.38
C ARG A 11 -3.86 17.41 4.31
N ILE A 12 -3.88 16.49 3.36
CA ILE A 12 -2.85 16.39 2.31
C ILE A 12 -2.93 17.56 1.36
N LEU A 13 -4.12 17.90 0.85
CA LEU A 13 -4.27 18.97 -0.14
C LEU A 13 -3.79 20.31 0.37
N PRO A 14 -4.18 20.81 1.56
CA PRO A 14 -3.67 22.06 2.06
C PRO A 14 -2.15 22.07 2.27
N ALA A 15 -1.57 20.95 2.68
CA ALA A 15 -0.12 20.85 2.85
C ALA A 15 0.62 20.95 1.52
N LEU A 16 0.12 20.27 0.49
CA LEU A 16 0.68 20.34 -0.87
C LEU A 16 0.54 21.75 -1.46
N GLU A 17 -0.60 22.40 -1.28
CA GLU A 17 -0.84 23.79 -1.71
C GLU A 17 0.10 24.77 -1.01
N ALA A 18 0.48 24.47 0.23
CA ALA A 18 1.48 25.25 0.98
C ALA A 18 2.93 24.94 0.56
N GLY A 19 3.15 24.04 -0.40
CA GLY A 19 4.48 23.68 -0.89
C GLY A 19 5.21 22.64 -0.02
N HIS A 20 4.50 21.96 0.86
CA HIS A 20 5.08 20.93 1.72
C HIS A 20 5.18 19.58 1.01
N TRP A 21 6.18 18.81 1.38
CA TRP A 21 6.24 17.39 1.08
C TRP A 21 5.27 16.63 2.00
N VAL A 22 4.57 15.67 1.45
CA VAL A 22 3.66 14.82 2.21
C VAL A 22 4.07 13.36 2.06
N LEU A 23 4.30 12.71 3.19
CA LEU A 23 4.57 11.28 3.27
C LEU A 23 3.37 10.59 3.90
N SER A 24 2.83 9.57 3.22
CA SER A 24 1.71 8.79 3.70
C SER A 24 2.10 7.32 3.82
N ASP A 25 1.86 6.73 4.98
CA ASP A 25 1.94 5.28 5.15
C ASP A 25 0.63 4.68 4.67
N ARG A 26 0.69 4.02 3.51
CA ARG A 26 -0.42 3.50 2.73
C ARG A 26 -1.32 4.60 2.12
N PHE A 27 -1.84 4.29 0.95
CA PHE A 27 -2.80 5.11 0.22
C PHE A 27 -3.64 4.22 -0.70
N SER A 28 -4.11 4.71 -1.83
CA SER A 28 -4.99 3.98 -2.77
C SER A 28 -4.44 2.63 -3.27
N GLY A 29 -3.12 2.48 -3.35
CA GLY A 29 -2.49 1.22 -3.71
C GLY A 29 -2.83 0.06 -2.75
N SER A 30 -2.93 0.33 -1.46
CA SER A 30 -3.36 -0.68 -0.48
C SER A 30 -4.80 -1.13 -0.73
N THR A 31 -5.71 -0.21 -1.07
CA THR A 31 -7.09 -0.55 -1.42
C THR A 31 -7.14 -1.47 -2.64
N ALA A 32 -6.38 -1.15 -3.69
CA ALA A 32 -6.31 -1.97 -4.89
C ALA A 32 -5.77 -3.38 -4.59
N ALA A 33 -4.70 -3.48 -3.79
CA ALA A 33 -4.11 -4.76 -3.44
C ALA A 33 -5.05 -5.63 -2.58
N TYR A 34 -5.63 -5.08 -1.54
CA TYR A 34 -6.48 -5.83 -0.62
C TYR A 34 -7.88 -6.11 -1.17
N GLN A 35 -8.54 -5.12 -1.73
CA GLN A 35 -9.91 -5.26 -2.21
C GLN A 35 -9.97 -5.80 -3.64
N GLY A 36 -9.05 -5.40 -4.50
CA GLY A 36 -8.97 -5.88 -5.87
C GLY A 36 -8.35 -7.27 -5.96
N TYR A 37 -7.06 -7.36 -5.76
CA TYR A 37 -6.35 -8.63 -5.87
C TYR A 37 -6.71 -9.62 -4.75
N GLY A 38 -6.83 -9.14 -3.53
CA GLY A 38 -7.15 -9.99 -2.38
C GLY A 38 -8.57 -10.53 -2.43
N ARG A 39 -9.57 -9.66 -2.53
CA ARG A 39 -11.00 -10.02 -2.47
C ARG A 39 -11.67 -10.18 -3.83
N GLY A 40 -10.99 -9.89 -4.92
CA GLY A 40 -11.49 -10.10 -6.27
C GLY A 40 -12.49 -9.04 -6.77
N LEU A 41 -12.53 -7.85 -6.17
CA LEU A 41 -13.34 -6.74 -6.69
C LEU A 41 -12.71 -6.17 -7.96
N SER A 42 -13.53 -5.56 -8.81
CA SER A 42 -13.06 -4.94 -10.05
C SER A 42 -12.02 -3.86 -9.76
N LEU A 43 -10.82 -4.00 -10.33
CA LEU A 43 -9.75 -3.01 -10.20
C LEU A 43 -10.16 -1.66 -10.80
N GLU A 44 -10.87 -1.68 -11.94
CA GLU A 44 -11.39 -0.48 -12.59
C GLU A 44 -12.35 0.27 -11.67
N LEU A 45 -13.28 -0.44 -11.03
CA LEU A 45 -14.21 0.16 -10.07
C LEU A 45 -13.48 0.76 -8.87
N ILE A 46 -12.48 0.06 -8.33
CA ILE A 46 -11.68 0.53 -7.21
C ILE A 46 -10.92 1.80 -7.60
N GLU A 47 -10.32 1.83 -8.78
CA GLU A 47 -9.63 3.01 -9.28
C GLU A 47 -10.56 4.22 -9.41
N GLN A 48 -11.72 4.04 -10.02
CA GLN A 48 -12.73 5.09 -10.15
C GLN A 48 -13.19 5.62 -8.79
N LEU A 49 -13.50 4.74 -7.85
CA LEU A 49 -13.89 5.12 -6.50
C LEU A 49 -12.75 5.85 -5.76
N SER A 50 -11.52 5.41 -5.92
CA SER A 50 -10.35 6.05 -5.32
C SER A 50 -10.12 7.46 -5.89
N LEU A 51 -10.26 7.64 -7.19
CA LEU A 51 -10.17 8.96 -7.83
C LEU A 51 -11.23 9.92 -7.30
N ILE A 52 -12.46 9.46 -7.16
CA ILE A 52 -13.56 10.26 -6.60
C ILE A 52 -13.28 10.60 -5.14
N ALA A 53 -12.91 9.60 -4.33
CA ALA A 53 -12.67 9.77 -2.90
C ALA A 53 -11.50 10.72 -2.60
N CYS A 54 -10.45 10.64 -3.40
CA CYS A 54 -9.25 11.45 -3.27
C CYS A 54 -9.27 12.72 -4.13
N ARG A 55 -10.39 13.04 -4.76
CA ARG A 55 -10.53 14.22 -5.64
C ARG A 55 -9.48 14.28 -6.74
N GLY A 56 -9.13 13.13 -7.31
CA GLY A 56 -8.09 13.01 -8.34
C GLY A 56 -6.65 13.08 -7.81
N LEU A 57 -6.45 13.23 -6.50
CA LEU A 57 -5.11 13.24 -5.92
C LEU A 57 -4.49 11.86 -6.05
N GLN A 58 -3.28 11.82 -6.61
CA GLN A 58 -2.46 10.62 -6.72
C GLN A 58 -1.06 10.91 -6.18
N PRO A 59 -0.37 9.92 -5.58
CA PRO A 59 1.02 10.07 -5.20
C PRO A 59 1.91 10.35 -6.41
N ASP A 60 2.89 11.22 -6.28
CA ASP A 60 3.93 11.41 -7.30
C ASP A 60 4.87 10.22 -7.34
N LEU A 61 5.10 9.59 -6.17
CA LEU A 61 5.90 8.38 -6.04
C LEU A 61 5.28 7.48 -4.97
N THR A 62 5.14 6.21 -5.32
CA THR A 62 4.79 5.15 -4.36
C THR A 62 5.97 4.22 -4.19
N VAL A 63 6.36 3.95 -2.96
CA VAL A 63 7.44 3.02 -2.65
C VAL A 63 6.85 1.75 -2.07
N LEU A 64 7.15 0.62 -2.70
CA LEU A 64 6.83 -0.70 -2.18
C LEU A 64 8.04 -1.25 -1.42
N LEU A 65 7.88 -1.47 -0.13
CA LEU A 65 8.84 -2.20 0.69
C LEU A 65 8.53 -3.69 0.54
N GLU A 66 9.32 -4.38 -0.27
CA GLU A 66 9.09 -5.80 -0.57
C GLU A 66 9.75 -6.70 0.45
N LEU A 67 8.97 -7.67 0.92
CA LEU A 67 9.45 -8.72 1.79
C LEU A 67 8.73 -10.01 1.41
N PRO A 68 9.45 -11.15 1.25
CA PRO A 68 8.78 -12.43 1.04
C PRO A 68 7.75 -12.70 2.13
N LEU A 69 6.59 -13.27 1.74
CA LEU A 69 5.48 -13.47 2.67
C LEU A 69 5.92 -14.24 3.93
N GLN A 70 6.73 -15.27 3.77
CA GLN A 70 7.23 -16.07 4.90
C GLN A 70 8.09 -15.26 5.87
N ASP A 71 8.90 -14.33 5.36
CA ASP A 71 9.70 -13.44 6.19
C ASP A 71 8.85 -12.41 6.91
N SER A 72 7.82 -11.89 6.23
CA SER A 72 6.82 -11.00 6.83
C SER A 72 6.09 -11.70 7.97
N LEU A 73 5.68 -12.95 7.78
CA LEU A 73 4.99 -13.75 8.79
C LEU A 73 5.88 -14.00 10.01
N ARG A 74 7.15 -14.35 9.78
CA ARG A 74 8.12 -14.54 10.86
C ARG A 74 8.34 -13.27 11.70
N ARG A 75 8.42 -12.10 11.05
CA ARG A 75 8.62 -10.82 11.74
C ARG A 75 7.42 -10.40 12.58
N ARG A 76 6.22 -10.79 12.19
CA ARG A 76 4.98 -10.44 12.91
C ARG A 76 4.74 -11.29 14.17
N GLY A 77 5.35 -12.47 14.27
CA GLY A 77 5.21 -13.37 15.41
C GLY A 77 3.85 -14.08 15.50
N HIS A 78 3.61 -14.79 16.61
CA HIS A 78 2.43 -15.67 16.79
C HIS A 78 1.07 -14.95 16.70
N ARG A 79 0.96 -13.71 17.15
CA ARG A 79 -0.31 -12.96 17.10
C ARG A 79 -0.78 -12.68 15.67
N ALA A 80 0.16 -12.54 14.75
CA ALA A 80 -0.17 -12.35 13.34
C ALA A 80 -0.50 -13.68 12.67
N ALA A 81 0.13 -14.78 13.08
CA ALA A 81 -0.20 -16.13 12.59
C ALA A 81 -1.66 -16.48 12.88
N ASP A 82 -2.16 -16.19 14.09
CA ASP A 82 -3.56 -16.44 14.45
C ASP A 82 -4.55 -15.61 13.61
N ARG A 83 -4.24 -14.36 13.31
CA ARG A 83 -5.05 -13.50 12.41
C ARG A 83 -4.99 -13.96 10.96
N ILE A 84 -3.86 -14.49 10.54
CA ILE A 84 -3.63 -14.96 9.18
C ILE A 84 -4.37 -16.27 8.92
N GLU A 85 -4.40 -17.19 9.89
CA GLU A 85 -5.21 -18.39 9.80
C GLU A 85 -6.70 -18.08 9.62
N ALA A 86 -7.22 -17.03 10.27
CA ALA A 86 -8.59 -16.57 10.11
C ALA A 86 -8.88 -15.95 8.73
N SER A 87 -7.88 -15.29 8.10
CA SER A 87 -8.02 -14.62 6.80
C SER A 87 -7.53 -15.44 5.62
N GLY A 88 -6.76 -16.51 5.89
CA GLY A 88 -6.17 -17.42 4.90
C GLY A 88 -4.84 -16.89 4.31
N GLU A 89 -3.87 -17.79 4.27
CA GLU A 89 -2.56 -17.52 3.65
C GLU A 89 -2.70 -17.24 2.14
N ALA A 90 -3.65 -17.92 1.48
CA ALA A 90 -3.96 -17.69 0.07
C ALA A 90 -4.42 -16.26 -0.21
N PHE A 91 -5.21 -15.66 0.68
CA PHE A 91 -5.61 -14.26 0.57
C PHE A 91 -4.38 -13.33 0.62
N LEU A 92 -3.48 -13.52 1.59
CA LEU A 92 -2.28 -12.72 1.71
C LEU A 92 -1.33 -12.90 0.53
N ALA A 93 -1.23 -14.11 -0.01
CA ALA A 93 -0.45 -14.37 -1.22
C ALA A 93 -1.01 -13.58 -2.41
N ARG A 94 -2.33 -13.49 -2.56
CA ARG A 94 -2.96 -12.65 -3.60
C ARG A 94 -2.69 -11.17 -3.38
N VAL A 95 -2.74 -10.70 -2.15
CA VAL A 95 -2.41 -9.31 -1.80
C VAL A 95 -0.96 -8.99 -2.16
N CYS A 96 -0.02 -9.85 -1.80
CA CYS A 96 1.39 -9.67 -2.15
C CYS A 96 1.61 -9.65 -3.67
N ALA A 97 0.97 -10.57 -4.40
CA ALA A 97 1.01 -10.58 -5.85
C ALA A 97 0.40 -9.30 -6.44
N GLY A 98 -0.66 -8.79 -5.83
CA GLY A 98 -1.30 -7.53 -6.21
C GLY A 98 -0.36 -6.33 -6.05
N PHE A 99 0.33 -6.22 -4.94
CA PHE A 99 1.35 -5.18 -4.74
C PHE A 99 2.48 -5.27 -5.76
N ALA A 100 2.95 -6.47 -6.06
CA ALA A 100 3.99 -6.66 -7.07
C ALA A 100 3.51 -6.23 -8.47
N ALA A 101 2.27 -6.54 -8.83
CA ALA A 101 1.68 -6.12 -10.11
C ALA A 101 1.51 -4.60 -10.17
N LEU A 102 1.03 -3.96 -9.10
CA LEU A 102 0.89 -2.50 -9.01
C LEU A 102 2.25 -1.81 -9.10
N ALA A 103 3.27 -2.37 -8.44
CA ALA A 103 4.61 -1.81 -8.43
C ALA A 103 5.34 -1.89 -9.79
N ALA A 104 4.81 -2.63 -10.75
CA ALA A 104 5.29 -2.62 -12.14
C ALA A 104 4.78 -1.41 -12.93
N GLU A 105 3.78 -0.71 -12.42
CA GLU A 105 3.24 0.49 -13.06
C GLU A 105 4.17 1.71 -12.88
N PRO A 106 4.09 2.71 -13.77
CA PRO A 106 4.84 3.96 -13.61
C PRO A 106 4.52 4.66 -12.29
N GLY A 107 5.51 5.34 -11.72
CA GLY A 107 5.35 6.06 -10.45
C GLY A 107 5.57 5.19 -9.22
N TRP A 108 5.97 3.94 -9.38
CA TRP A 108 6.34 3.04 -8.29
C TRP A 108 7.84 2.77 -8.25
N ALA A 109 8.38 2.66 -7.06
CA ALA A 109 9.73 2.18 -6.79
C ALA A 109 9.67 0.99 -5.83
N ARG A 110 10.56 0.02 -6.03
CA ARG A 110 10.61 -1.21 -5.21
C ARG A 110 11.88 -1.20 -4.39
N VAL A 111 11.76 -1.44 -3.10
CA VAL A 111 12.89 -1.52 -2.16
C VAL A 111 12.83 -2.85 -1.43
N ASP A 112 13.95 -3.55 -1.41
CA ASP A 112 14.08 -4.82 -0.69
C ASP A 112 14.11 -4.57 0.83
N ALA A 113 13.02 -4.91 1.50
CA ALA A 113 12.87 -4.76 2.93
C ALA A 113 13.45 -5.94 3.74
N SER A 114 14.06 -6.93 3.09
CA SER A 114 14.82 -7.98 3.77
C SER A 114 16.19 -7.49 4.26
N LEU A 115 16.66 -6.38 3.73
CA LEU A 115 17.89 -5.71 4.13
C LEU A 115 17.80 -5.14 5.55
N SER A 116 18.91 -4.72 6.11
CA SER A 116 18.93 -4.01 7.40
C SER A 116 18.20 -2.67 7.31
N VAL A 117 17.79 -2.14 8.46
CA VAL A 117 17.13 -0.82 8.53
C VAL A 117 17.99 0.26 7.87
N ASP A 118 19.29 0.26 8.13
CA ASP A 118 20.21 1.25 7.56
C ASP A 118 20.33 1.12 6.04
N GLN A 119 20.35 -0.11 5.51
CA GLN A 119 20.40 -0.37 4.08
C GLN A 119 19.08 0.05 3.39
N VAL A 120 17.94 -0.23 4.01
CA VAL A 120 16.63 0.23 3.50
C VAL A 120 16.57 1.76 3.50
N THR A 121 17.00 2.39 4.58
CA THR A 121 17.06 3.85 4.67
C THR A 121 17.93 4.47 3.58
N ALA A 122 19.11 3.88 3.34
CA ALA A 122 19.99 4.34 2.26
C ALA A 122 19.35 4.19 0.88
N ALA A 123 18.62 3.11 0.64
CA ALA A 123 17.91 2.88 -0.63
C ALA A 123 16.76 3.88 -0.87
N LEU A 124 16.21 4.47 0.20
CA LEU A 124 15.14 5.46 0.13
C LEU A 124 15.65 6.90 -0.10
N GLN A 125 16.91 7.14 0.09
CA GLN A 125 17.55 8.46 -0.14
C GLN A 125 17.92 8.65 -1.61
#